data_c87cbe005f44689a065b2a207eded07d
#
_entry.id   c87cbe005f44689a065b2a207eded07d
#
_cell.length_a   1.000
_cell.length_b   1.000
_cell.length_c   1.000
_cell.angle_alpha   90.00
_cell.angle_beta   90.00
_cell.angle_gamma   90.00
#
_symmetry.space_group_name_H-M   'P 1'
#
loop_
_entity.id
_entity.type
_entity.pdbx_description
1 polymer ?
#
loop_
_entity_poly.entity_id
_entity_poly.type
_entity_poly.pdbx_seq_one_letter_code
_entity_poly.pdbx_strand_id
1 'polypeptide(L)'
;MVRHAINCFPFECCGVISGNDQYSYSVHPIKNLDYRKHRYSMDMDQLDIIISKIEQSSEEIIGFYHSHTDTDSYPSRIDIEMANWPSVFYVIVSLAERNLPKIKAFKISDKNVTECEIVFR
;
A
#
# COMPACT_ATOMS: atom_id res chain seq x y z
N MET A 1 7.03 -4.20 4.54
CA MET A 1 5.65 -3.68 4.77
C MET A 1 5.13 -4.00 6.16
N VAL A 2 5.19 -5.24 6.61
CA VAL A 2 4.68 -5.64 7.94
C VAL A 2 5.35 -4.86 9.07
N ARG A 3 6.68 -4.73 9.04
CA ARG A 3 7.40 -3.95 10.07
C ARG A 3 6.94 -2.49 10.09
N HIS A 4 6.75 -1.89 8.92
CA HIS A 4 6.25 -0.51 8.82
C HIS A 4 4.84 -0.39 9.43
N ALA A 5 3.97 -1.37 9.14
CA ALA A 5 2.62 -1.39 9.71
C ALA A 5 2.64 -1.48 11.24
N ILE A 6 3.49 -2.34 11.79
CA ILE A 6 3.63 -2.49 13.24
C ILE A 6 4.17 -1.21 13.87
N ASN A 7 5.16 -0.57 13.25
CA ASN A 7 5.77 0.66 13.78
C ASN A 7 4.82 1.85 13.78
N CYS A 8 3.87 1.89 12.84
CA CYS A 8 2.89 2.99 12.75
C CYS A 8 1.67 2.78 13.66
N PHE A 9 1.44 1.54 14.12
CA PHE A 9 0.28 1.25 14.97
C PHE A 9 0.21 2.24 16.16
N PRO A 10 -0.93 2.82 16.50
CA PRO A 10 -2.31 2.52 16.09
C PRO A 10 -2.81 3.28 14.85
N PHE A 11 -1.92 3.88 14.08
CA PHE A 11 -2.27 4.56 12.84
C PHE A 11 -1.94 3.67 11.64
N GLU A 12 -2.60 3.92 10.52
CA GLU A 12 -2.29 3.22 9.27
C GLU A 12 -0.94 3.67 8.73
N CYS A 13 -0.14 2.73 8.23
CA CYS A 13 1.03 3.07 7.44
C CYS A 13 0.65 3.15 5.95
N CYS A 14 1.48 3.78 5.16
CA CYS A 14 1.31 3.82 3.72
C CYS A 14 2.66 3.93 3.01
N GLY A 15 2.66 3.62 1.73
CA GLY A 15 3.88 3.70 0.94
C GLY A 15 3.67 3.29 -0.52
N VAL A 16 4.77 3.31 -1.26
CA VAL A 16 4.82 2.99 -2.68
C VAL A 16 5.63 1.72 -2.86
N ILE A 17 5.23 0.91 -3.84
CA ILE A 17 5.97 -0.27 -4.27
C ILE A 17 6.44 -0.03 -5.69
N SER A 18 7.73 -0.18 -5.93
CA SER A 18 8.33 -0.10 -7.26
C SER A 18 8.98 -1.42 -7.64
N GLY A 19 9.18 -1.64 -8.92
CA GLY A 19 9.83 -2.84 -9.39
C GLY A 19 10.12 -2.78 -10.87
N ASN A 20 10.90 -3.74 -11.34
CA ASN A 20 11.17 -3.92 -12.75
C ASN A 20 10.88 -5.38 -13.08
N ASP A 21 9.81 -5.67 -13.72
CA ASP A 21 9.26 -6.98 -14.00
C ASP A 21 8.63 -7.66 -12.75
N GLN A 22 8.44 -8.96 -12.76
CA GLN A 22 7.56 -9.64 -11.81
C GLN A 22 8.24 -10.12 -10.53
N TYR A 23 9.56 -10.01 -10.42
CA TYR A 23 10.31 -10.74 -9.41
C TYR A 23 11.07 -9.87 -8.44
N SER A 24 11.26 -8.62 -8.76
CA SER A 24 12.07 -7.71 -7.96
C SER A 24 11.24 -6.48 -7.61
N TYR A 25 11.20 -6.14 -6.34
CA TYR A 25 10.47 -4.95 -5.90
C TYR A 25 11.18 -4.24 -4.76
N SER A 26 10.90 -2.95 -4.66
CA SER A 26 11.37 -2.09 -3.57
C SER A 26 10.17 -1.45 -2.89
N VAL A 27 10.26 -1.28 -1.58
CA VAL A 27 9.21 -0.67 -0.76
C VAL A 27 9.69 0.69 -0.29
N HIS A 28 8.86 1.71 -0.50
CA HIS A 28 9.16 3.10 -0.14
C HIS A 28 8.14 3.61 0.86
N PRO A 29 8.45 3.57 2.16
CA PRO A 29 7.55 4.13 3.17
C PRO A 29 7.30 5.62 2.96
N ILE A 30 6.06 6.05 3.16
CA ILE A 30 5.66 7.45 3.09
C ILE A 30 4.96 7.80 4.39
N LYS A 31 5.18 9.02 4.87
CA LYS A 31 4.53 9.48 6.08
C LYS A 31 3.03 9.63 5.85
N ASN A 32 2.24 9.11 6.79
CA ASN A 32 0.81 9.33 6.86
C ASN A 32 0.56 10.65 7.62
N LEU A 33 -0.07 11.61 6.97
CA LEU A 33 -0.40 12.91 7.56
C LEU A 33 -1.75 12.91 8.26
N ASP A 34 -2.52 11.84 8.17
CA ASP A 34 -3.82 11.72 8.80
C ASP A 34 -3.66 10.98 10.15
N TYR A 35 -4.08 11.61 11.22
CA TYR A 35 -3.98 11.05 12.58
C TYR A 35 -5.25 10.31 13.02
N ARG A 36 -6.19 10.04 12.11
CA ARG A 36 -7.36 9.23 12.38
C ARG A 36 -7.04 7.76 12.15
N LYS A 37 -7.64 6.87 12.96
CA LYS A 37 -7.24 5.45 13.03
C LYS A 37 -7.51 4.65 11.76
N HIS A 38 -8.53 4.97 11.00
CA HIS A 38 -8.97 4.17 9.86
C HIS A 38 -8.78 4.90 8.54
N ARG A 39 -7.83 5.80 8.47
CA ARG A 39 -7.56 6.62 7.29
C ARG A 39 -6.06 6.86 7.14
N TYR A 40 -5.66 7.12 5.91
CA TYR A 40 -4.33 7.64 5.65
C TYR A 40 -4.37 8.71 4.58
N SER A 41 -3.40 9.61 4.65
CA SER A 41 -3.15 10.60 3.61
C SER A 41 -1.63 10.68 3.42
N MET A 42 -1.15 10.33 2.24
CA MET A 42 0.28 10.35 1.95
C MET A 42 0.82 11.78 1.95
N ASP A 43 2.00 11.96 2.55
CA ASP A 43 2.76 13.20 2.39
C ASP A 43 3.11 13.36 0.91
N MET A 44 2.50 14.32 0.24
CA MET A 44 2.64 14.51 -1.20
C MET A 44 4.05 14.95 -1.59
N ASP A 45 4.75 15.66 -0.73
CA ASP A 45 6.14 16.07 -0.99
C ASP A 45 7.06 14.85 -1.00
N GLN A 46 6.87 13.94 -0.04
CA GLN A 46 7.61 12.67 -0.02
C GLN A 46 7.27 11.80 -1.24
N LEU A 47 5.99 11.75 -1.60
CA LEU A 47 5.56 10.98 -2.77
C LEU A 47 6.22 11.50 -4.05
N ASP A 48 6.26 12.82 -4.25
CA ASP A 48 6.90 13.42 -5.42
C ASP A 48 8.39 13.10 -5.49
N ILE A 49 9.10 13.14 -4.36
CA ILE A 49 10.51 12.77 -4.29
C ILE A 49 10.71 11.31 -4.68
N ILE A 50 9.87 10.42 -4.17
CA ILE A 50 9.97 8.98 -4.44
C ILE A 50 9.65 8.70 -5.90
N ILE A 51 8.62 9.31 -6.47
CA ILE A 51 8.28 9.17 -7.88
C ILE A 51 9.47 9.59 -8.76
N SER A 52 10.09 10.72 -8.45
CA SER A 52 11.26 11.20 -9.19
C SER A 52 12.43 10.21 -9.14
N LYS A 53 12.68 9.63 -7.97
CA LYS A 53 13.74 8.62 -7.81
C LYS A 53 13.44 7.36 -8.64
N ILE A 54 12.19 6.91 -8.63
CA ILE A 54 11.78 5.74 -9.38
C ILE A 54 11.93 5.99 -10.89
N GLU A 55 11.51 7.17 -11.38
CA GLU A 55 11.64 7.54 -12.78
C GLU A 55 13.09 7.60 -13.26
N GLN A 56 14.02 7.92 -12.36
CA GLN A 56 15.46 7.95 -12.68
C GLN A 56 16.11 6.57 -12.57
N SER A 57 15.41 5.58 -12.10
CA SER A 57 15.88 4.20 -11.98
C SER A 57 15.38 3.34 -13.13
N SER A 58 15.75 2.06 -13.14
CA SER A 58 15.17 1.09 -14.06
C SER A 58 13.83 0.53 -13.60
N GLU A 59 13.35 0.98 -12.44
CA GLU A 59 12.09 0.53 -11.86
C GLU A 59 10.92 1.44 -12.24
N GLU A 60 9.72 0.93 -12.08
CA GLU A 60 8.48 1.70 -12.23
C GLU A 60 7.57 1.46 -11.03
N ILE A 61 6.58 2.31 -10.83
CA ILE A 61 5.61 2.13 -9.76
C ILE A 61 4.71 0.95 -10.12
N ILE A 62 4.67 -0.07 -9.26
CA ILE A 62 3.82 -1.24 -9.46
C ILE A 62 2.66 -1.29 -8.46
N GLY A 63 2.71 -0.52 -7.38
CA GLY A 63 1.63 -0.53 -6.41
C GLY A 63 1.77 0.50 -5.31
N PHE A 64 0.72 0.57 -4.52
CA PHE A 64 0.66 1.32 -3.26
C PHE A 64 0.29 0.34 -2.16
N TYR A 65 0.75 0.61 -0.94
CA TYR A 65 0.35 -0.20 0.20
C TYR A 65 -0.09 0.67 1.35
N HIS A 66 -0.96 0.12 2.18
CA HIS A 66 -1.30 0.69 3.48
C HIS A 66 -1.69 -0.44 4.43
N SER A 67 -1.80 -0.11 5.71
CA SER A 67 -2.21 -1.08 6.73
C SER A 67 -3.62 -0.79 7.22
N HIS A 68 -4.32 -1.86 7.61
CA HIS A 68 -5.52 -1.79 8.43
C HIS A 68 -5.15 -2.21 9.84
N THR A 69 -5.52 -1.43 10.84
CA THR A 69 -5.06 -1.64 12.21
C THR A 69 -5.91 -2.68 12.95
N ASP A 70 -7.21 -2.75 12.66
CA ASP A 70 -8.14 -3.67 13.34
C ASP A 70 -9.19 -4.29 12.42
N THR A 71 -9.09 -4.08 11.12
CA THR A 71 -9.99 -4.69 10.13
C THR A 71 -9.21 -5.61 9.21
N ASP A 72 -9.92 -6.46 8.46
CA ASP A 72 -9.31 -7.42 7.54
C ASP A 72 -8.58 -6.73 6.39
N SER A 73 -7.73 -7.48 5.70
CA SER A 73 -6.97 -7.00 4.53
C SER A 73 -7.85 -6.97 3.29
N TYR A 74 -8.92 -6.22 3.35
CA TYR A 74 -9.83 -5.96 2.23
C TYR A 74 -10.05 -4.45 2.12
N PRO A 75 -10.10 -3.86 0.91
CA PRO A 75 -10.27 -2.42 0.75
C PRO A 75 -11.53 -1.90 1.43
N SER A 76 -11.38 -0.85 2.21
CA SER A 76 -12.52 -0.14 2.78
C SER A 76 -13.25 0.66 1.70
N ARG A 77 -14.42 1.16 2.02
CA ARG A 77 -15.16 2.04 1.10
C ARG A 77 -14.33 3.24 0.68
N ILE A 78 -13.60 3.84 1.64
CA ILE A 78 -12.72 4.99 1.34
C ILE A 78 -11.56 4.56 0.46
N ASP A 79 -10.95 3.41 0.72
CA ASP A 79 -9.87 2.88 -0.11
C ASP A 79 -10.31 2.74 -1.58
N ILE A 80 -11.52 2.21 -1.79
CA ILE A 80 -12.06 2.01 -3.13
C ILE A 80 -12.31 3.36 -3.82
N GLU A 81 -12.89 4.32 -3.09
CA GLU A 81 -13.17 5.64 -3.63
C GLU A 81 -11.91 6.42 -4.00
N MET A 82 -10.82 6.20 -3.25
CA MET A 82 -9.55 6.91 -3.46
C MET A 82 -8.60 6.20 -4.41
N ALA A 83 -8.95 5.03 -4.92
CA ALA A 83 -8.11 4.25 -5.83
C ALA A 83 -8.20 4.80 -7.25
N ASN A 84 -7.26 5.68 -7.61
CA ASN A 84 -7.25 6.42 -8.88
C ASN A 84 -6.22 5.90 -9.89
N TRP A 85 -5.48 4.84 -9.57
CA TRP A 85 -4.45 4.28 -10.44
C TRP A 85 -4.85 2.87 -10.87
N PRO A 86 -5.55 2.68 -12.00
CA PRO A 86 -6.13 1.38 -12.35
C PRO A 86 -5.10 0.32 -12.75
N SER A 87 -3.90 0.73 -13.15
CA SER A 87 -2.87 -0.20 -13.64
C SER A 87 -1.93 -0.70 -12.56
N VAL A 88 -2.11 -0.32 -11.30
CA VAL A 88 -1.24 -0.71 -10.20
C VAL A 88 -1.96 -1.61 -9.21
N PHE A 89 -1.20 -2.28 -8.36
CA PHE A 89 -1.75 -3.08 -7.26
C PHE A 89 -1.95 -2.22 -6.03
N TYR A 90 -2.98 -2.54 -5.26
CA TYR A 90 -3.21 -2.00 -3.93
C TYR A 90 -3.01 -3.13 -2.94
N VAL A 91 -1.99 -2.99 -2.09
CA VAL A 91 -1.61 -4.01 -1.11
C VAL A 91 -2.03 -3.55 0.27
N ILE A 92 -2.71 -4.43 1.01
CA ILE A 92 -3.20 -4.11 2.34
C ILE A 92 -2.60 -5.10 3.33
N VAL A 93 -1.96 -4.56 4.37
CA VAL A 93 -1.43 -5.32 5.51
C VAL A 93 -2.41 -5.17 6.67
N SER A 94 -3.04 -6.27 7.07
CA SER A 94 -3.95 -6.25 8.22
C SER A 94 -3.23 -6.66 9.49
N LEU A 95 -3.41 -5.87 10.55
CA LEU A 95 -2.96 -6.16 11.91
C LEU A 95 -4.12 -6.53 12.83
N ALA A 96 -5.28 -6.92 12.27
CA ALA A 96 -6.43 -7.34 13.06
C ALA A 96 -6.07 -8.49 14.01
N GLU A 97 -5.23 -9.41 13.55
CA GLU A 97 -4.58 -10.42 14.39
C GLU A 97 -3.09 -10.10 14.43
N ARG A 98 -2.63 -9.44 15.49
CA ARG A 98 -1.25 -8.94 15.58
C ARG A 98 -0.19 -10.02 15.45
N ASN A 99 -0.48 -11.22 15.95
CA ASN A 99 0.45 -12.34 15.89
C ASN A 99 0.45 -13.03 14.52
N LEU A 100 -0.47 -12.66 13.64
CA LEU A 100 -0.61 -13.25 12.32
C LEU A 100 -1.01 -12.17 11.30
N PRO A 101 -0.13 -11.23 10.97
CA PRO A 101 -0.42 -10.21 9.96
C PRO A 101 -0.76 -10.85 8.62
N LYS A 102 -1.78 -10.31 7.96
CA LYS A 102 -2.23 -10.81 6.65
C LYS A 102 -1.98 -9.76 5.58
N ILE A 103 -1.42 -10.19 4.45
CA ILE A 103 -1.15 -9.32 3.31
C ILE A 103 -1.96 -9.82 2.12
N LYS A 104 -2.72 -8.92 1.51
CA LYS A 104 -3.46 -9.21 0.27
C LYS A 104 -3.25 -8.09 -0.73
N ALA A 105 -3.28 -8.44 -2.01
CA ALA A 105 -3.12 -7.51 -3.12
C ALA A 105 -4.40 -7.49 -3.97
N PHE A 106 -4.73 -6.30 -4.45
CA PHE A 106 -5.96 -6.08 -5.22
C PHE A 106 -5.69 -5.19 -6.42
N LYS A 107 -6.47 -5.37 -7.47
CA LYS A 107 -6.65 -4.35 -8.50
C LYS A 107 -8.01 -3.72 -8.32
N ILE A 108 -8.07 -2.40 -8.42
CA ILE A 108 -9.30 -1.63 -8.26
C ILE A 108 -9.46 -0.76 -9.50
N SER A 109 -10.53 -0.99 -10.26
CA SER A 109 -10.84 -0.26 -11.48
C SER A 109 -12.35 0.01 -11.53
N ASP A 110 -12.73 1.28 -11.69
CA ASP A 110 -14.13 1.71 -11.70
C ASP A 110 -14.91 1.17 -10.50
N LYS A 111 -14.28 1.21 -9.32
CA LYS A 111 -14.82 0.72 -8.05
C LYS A 111 -15.03 -0.80 -8.00
N ASN A 112 -14.56 -1.53 -9.00
CA ASN A 112 -14.56 -2.99 -8.98
C ASN A 112 -13.25 -3.49 -8.38
N VAL A 113 -13.36 -4.35 -7.37
CA VAL A 113 -12.24 -4.89 -6.63
C VAL A 113 -11.97 -6.33 -7.07
N THR A 114 -10.75 -6.62 -7.46
CA THR A 114 -10.32 -7.98 -7.82
C THR A 114 -9.12 -8.33 -6.97
N GLU A 115 -9.23 -9.40 -6.19
CA GLU A 115 -8.10 -9.91 -5.42
C GLU A 115 -7.09 -10.59 -6.36
N CYS A 116 -5.80 -10.32 -6.13
CA CYS A 116 -4.71 -10.89 -6.90
C CYS A 116 -3.86 -11.78 -6.02
N GLU A 117 -3.38 -12.88 -6.58
CA GLU A 117 -2.51 -13.80 -5.86
C GLU A 117 -1.13 -13.18 -5.65
N ILE A 118 -0.61 -13.31 -4.43
CA ILE A 118 0.77 -12.94 -4.10
C ILE A 118 1.58 -14.21 -4.05
N VAL A 119 2.66 -14.25 -4.84
CA VAL A 119 3.59 -15.37 -4.86
C VAL A 119 4.87 -14.96 -4.16
N PHE A 120 5.26 -15.68 -3.14
CA PHE A 120 6.52 -15.48 -2.41
C PHE A 120 7.59 -16.41 -2.98
N ARG A 121 8.77 -15.85 -3.24
CA ARG A 121 9.88 -16.61 -3.80
C ARG A 121 11.14 -16.42 -2.98
#